data_cba10195b44807fcb82a1869a0c01cc5
#
_entry.id   cba10195b44807fcb82a1869a0c01cc5
#
_cell.length_a   1.000
_cell.length_b   1.000
_cell.length_c   1.000
_cell.angle_alpha   90.00
_cell.angle_beta   90.00
_cell.angle_gamma   90.00
#
_symmetry.space_group_name_H-M   'P 1'
#
loop_
_entity.id
_entity.type
_entity.pdbx_description
1 polymer ?
#
loop_
_entity_poly.entity_id
_entity_poly.type
_entity_poly.pdbx_seq_one_letter_code
_entity_poly.pdbx_strand_id
1 'polypeptide(L)'
;MILKKLSVLNYKNILQSEVIFSPKMNCFFGNNGMGKTNLLDAIHYLSFCKSHVNTPDSQIINSDQDICVVQGNYDYEGREEEIFCAMRRRQRKQFKRNKKEYDKLSEHIGLLPLVMVSPADADLIRGGSDERRRFLDLIISQQDKPYLHALIQYNKALLQRNTLLKDQSMDASLYEVLEMQLGMYGQIVYEKRKKLVEDFTPIFNEYYQTICGSAEEVGLHYISQLEETELAGKLAMSRERDRILGYTSSGIHKDELEMTLGGYLIRRVGSQGQNKTYLIALKLAQFAFLNKRGQTTPILLLDDIFDKLDASRVEQIIKLVSENGFGQIFITDTNRKYLDEILLAMNHDYALFRVECGEVQPMEE
;
A
#
# COMPACT_ATOMS: atom_id res chain seq x y z
N MET A 1 7.65 -0.37 16.69
CA MET A 1 8.53 0.34 15.73
C MET A 1 8.08 1.80 15.63
N ILE A 2 9.03 2.76 15.68
CA ILE A 2 8.74 4.20 15.69
C ILE A 2 9.72 4.90 14.75
N LEU A 3 9.24 5.69 13.80
CA LEU A 3 10.06 6.62 13.01
C LEU A 3 10.35 7.86 13.87
N LYS A 4 11.59 8.01 14.31
CA LYS A 4 12.01 9.15 15.16
C LYS A 4 12.30 10.41 14.35
N LYS A 5 12.93 10.24 13.19
CA LYS A 5 13.40 11.35 12.35
C LYS A 5 13.29 11.00 10.88
N LEU A 6 12.86 11.95 10.08
CA LEU A 6 12.86 11.90 8.62
C LEU A 6 13.66 13.05 8.06
N SER A 7 14.59 12.77 7.15
CA SER A 7 15.32 13.77 6.38
C SER A 7 15.01 13.55 4.89
N VAL A 8 14.60 14.60 4.21
CA VAL A 8 14.19 14.59 2.80
C VAL A 8 14.95 15.68 2.06
N LEU A 9 15.49 15.35 0.91
CA LEU A 9 16.14 16.25 -0.03
C LEU A 9 15.60 16.04 -1.44
N ASN A 10 15.07 17.09 -2.07
CA ASN A 10 14.60 17.11 -3.46
C ASN A 10 13.53 16.05 -3.79
N TYR A 11 12.62 15.75 -2.87
CA TYR A 11 11.54 14.80 -3.07
C TYR A 11 10.27 15.53 -3.54
N LYS A 12 9.92 15.38 -4.79
CA LYS A 12 8.80 16.09 -5.43
C LYS A 12 8.90 17.61 -5.20
N ASN A 13 7.97 18.23 -4.46
CA ASN A 13 8.01 19.67 -4.13
C ASN A 13 8.76 19.99 -2.83
N ILE A 14 9.25 18.98 -2.11
CA ILE A 14 10.06 19.18 -0.89
C ILE A 14 11.52 19.34 -1.30
N LEU A 15 12.08 20.54 -1.18
CA LEU A 15 13.48 20.78 -1.50
C LEU A 15 14.39 20.25 -0.40
N GLN A 16 14.11 20.62 0.85
CA GLN A 16 14.83 20.11 2.01
C GLN A 16 13.91 20.16 3.24
N SER A 17 13.86 19.08 3.98
CA SER A 17 13.14 19.03 5.25
C SER A 17 13.78 18.05 6.19
N GLU A 18 13.85 18.39 7.46
CA GLU A 18 14.27 17.52 8.54
C GLU A 18 13.25 17.62 9.68
N VAL A 19 12.61 16.50 10.03
CA VAL A 19 11.51 16.48 10.97
C VAL A 19 11.76 15.41 12.03
N ILE A 20 11.59 15.81 13.30
CA ILE A 20 11.60 14.90 14.46
C ILE A 20 10.15 14.67 14.89
N PHE A 21 9.77 13.43 15.09
CA PHE A 21 8.40 13.01 15.29
C PHE A 21 8.10 12.60 16.73
N SER A 22 6.84 12.81 17.13
CA SER A 22 6.26 12.19 18.33
C SER A 22 6.14 10.66 18.12
N PRO A 23 6.34 9.86 19.17
CA PRO A 23 6.19 8.41 19.10
C PRO A 23 4.75 7.96 18.85
N LYS A 24 3.74 8.80 19.07
CA LYS A 24 2.32 8.45 18.93
C LYS A 24 1.68 9.12 17.72
N MET A 25 1.41 10.39 17.77
CA MET A 25 0.67 11.09 16.73
C MET A 25 1.43 12.27 16.18
N ASN A 26 1.39 12.40 14.85
CA ASN A 26 2.03 13.48 14.10
C ASN A 26 1.02 14.07 13.12
N CYS A 27 0.61 15.31 13.36
CA CYS A 27 -0.40 16.00 12.58
C CYS A 27 0.22 17.05 11.68
N PHE A 28 -0.12 17.03 10.39
CA PHE A 28 0.37 17.99 9.40
C PHE A 28 -0.78 18.83 8.86
N PHE A 29 -0.72 20.12 9.14
CA PHE A 29 -1.69 21.09 8.70
C PHE A 29 -1.12 21.98 7.61
N GLY A 30 -1.93 22.34 6.62
CA GLY A 30 -1.57 23.26 5.54
C GLY A 30 -2.53 23.17 4.37
N ASN A 31 -2.50 24.17 3.48
CA ASN A 31 -3.34 24.20 2.30
C ASN A 31 -3.05 23.03 1.33
N ASN A 32 -3.96 22.81 0.38
CA ASN A 32 -3.73 21.81 -0.69
C ASN A 32 -2.52 22.21 -1.54
N GLY A 33 -1.75 21.20 -1.98
CA GLY A 33 -0.56 21.40 -2.80
C GLY A 33 0.71 21.79 -2.03
N MET A 34 0.64 22.02 -0.71
CA MET A 34 1.80 22.45 0.09
C MET A 34 2.84 21.35 0.35
N GLY A 35 2.55 20.08 0.04
CA GLY A 35 3.51 18.98 0.18
C GLY A 35 3.19 17.97 1.29
N LYS A 36 2.04 18.07 1.97
CA LYS A 36 1.61 17.12 3.02
C LYS A 36 1.63 15.68 2.55
N THR A 37 0.90 15.38 1.47
CA THR A 37 0.88 14.05 0.83
C THR A 37 2.28 13.59 0.40
N ASN A 38 3.13 14.49 -0.07
CA ASN A 38 4.49 14.15 -0.49
C ASN A 38 5.40 13.76 0.69
N LEU A 39 5.16 14.35 1.86
CA LEU A 39 5.85 13.94 3.09
C LEU A 39 5.45 12.53 3.51
N LEU A 40 4.13 12.22 3.52
CA LEU A 40 3.66 10.87 3.81
C LEU A 40 4.15 9.86 2.77
N ASP A 41 4.19 10.24 1.49
CA ASP A 41 4.72 9.40 0.42
C ASP A 41 6.23 9.13 0.58
N ALA A 42 7.01 10.06 1.13
CA ALA A 42 8.41 9.84 1.47
C ALA A 42 8.56 8.77 2.60
N ILE A 43 7.69 8.80 3.63
CA ILE A 43 7.65 7.75 4.66
C ILE A 43 7.25 6.41 4.04
N HIS A 44 6.21 6.38 3.19
CA HIS A 44 5.79 5.19 2.46
C HIS A 44 6.92 4.65 1.58
N TYR A 45 7.69 5.53 0.93
CA TYR A 45 8.81 5.14 0.08
C TYR A 45 9.90 4.39 0.84
N LEU A 46 10.19 4.80 2.07
CA LEU A 46 11.14 4.09 2.94
C LEU A 46 10.67 2.69 3.33
N SER A 47 9.37 2.42 3.37
CA SER A 47 8.80 1.11 3.67
C SER A 47 8.74 0.18 2.44
N PHE A 48 8.30 0.72 1.30
CA PHE A 48 8.00 -0.08 0.10
C PHE A 48 8.99 0.09 -1.06
N CYS A 49 10.03 0.89 -0.90
CA CYS A 49 11.01 1.22 -1.95
C CYS A 49 10.35 1.81 -3.22
N LYS A 50 9.15 2.35 -3.12
CA LYS A 50 8.39 2.96 -4.22
C LYS A 50 7.34 3.94 -3.70
N SER A 51 6.93 4.90 -4.53
CA SER A 51 5.83 5.82 -4.24
C SER A 51 4.50 5.08 -4.12
N HIS A 52 3.62 5.57 -3.24
CA HIS A 52 2.26 5.04 -3.05
C HIS A 52 1.44 5.08 -4.35
N VAL A 53 1.51 6.18 -5.08
CA VAL A 53 0.80 6.38 -6.36
C VAL A 53 1.54 5.81 -7.58
N ASN A 54 2.50 4.88 -7.38
CA ASN A 54 3.30 4.25 -8.43
C ASN A 54 4.02 5.22 -9.39
N THR A 55 4.35 6.41 -8.93
CA THR A 55 5.16 7.37 -9.71
C THR A 55 6.54 6.79 -9.98
N PRO A 56 7.04 6.80 -11.22
CA PRO A 56 8.41 6.39 -11.52
C PRO A 56 9.44 7.20 -10.73
N ASP A 57 10.54 6.58 -10.33
CA ASP A 57 11.59 7.24 -9.53
C ASP A 57 12.12 8.54 -10.18
N SER A 58 12.15 8.60 -11.51
CA SER A 58 12.55 9.80 -12.26
C SER A 58 11.62 11.01 -12.07
N GLN A 59 10.35 10.77 -11.71
CA GLN A 59 9.35 11.81 -11.44
C GLN A 59 9.23 12.14 -9.94
N ILE A 60 9.86 11.35 -9.08
CA ILE A 60 9.97 11.62 -7.64
C ILE A 60 11.04 12.69 -7.39
N ILE A 61 12.12 12.66 -8.15
CA ILE A 61 13.18 13.67 -8.08
C ILE A 61 12.59 15.02 -8.51
N ASN A 62 12.75 16.04 -7.69
CA ASN A 62 12.32 17.41 -8.02
C ASN A 62 12.74 17.80 -9.45
N SER A 63 11.88 18.53 -10.18
CA SER A 63 12.08 18.85 -11.61
C SER A 63 13.42 19.51 -11.91
N ASP A 64 13.86 20.36 -11.00
CA ASP A 64 15.04 21.23 -11.16
C ASP A 64 16.31 20.62 -10.57
N GLN A 65 16.23 19.35 -10.14
CA GLN A 65 17.31 18.67 -9.43
C GLN A 65 17.64 17.32 -10.09
N ASP A 66 18.87 16.84 -9.89
CA ASP A 66 19.33 15.55 -10.43
C ASP A 66 19.37 14.43 -9.40
N ILE A 67 19.29 14.78 -8.12
CA ILE A 67 19.38 13.83 -7.01
C ILE A 67 18.28 14.07 -6.00
N CYS A 68 17.75 13.00 -5.44
CA CYS A 68 16.82 13.00 -4.33
C CYS A 68 17.33 12.04 -3.26
N VAL A 69 17.18 12.43 -1.99
CA VAL A 69 17.55 11.59 -0.84
C VAL A 69 16.40 11.56 0.15
N VAL A 70 16.09 10.37 0.64
CA VAL A 70 15.14 10.15 1.75
C VAL A 70 15.83 9.27 2.77
N GLN A 71 15.87 9.72 4.03
CA GLN A 71 16.47 8.99 5.15
C GLN A 71 15.53 8.99 6.34
N GLY A 72 15.33 7.82 6.93
CA GLY A 72 14.57 7.64 8.16
C GLY A 72 15.39 6.99 9.26
N ASN A 73 15.30 7.55 10.47
CA ASN A 73 15.87 6.94 11.67
C ASN A 73 14.74 6.37 12.51
N TYR A 74 14.76 5.07 12.74
CA TYR A 74 13.72 4.31 13.43
C TYR A 74 14.23 3.77 14.77
N ASP A 75 13.31 3.70 15.72
CA ASP A 75 13.45 2.82 16.86
C ASP A 75 12.73 1.51 16.54
N TYR A 76 13.48 0.45 16.38
CA TYR A 76 12.97 -0.88 16.10
C TYR A 76 13.21 -1.78 17.32
N GLU A 77 12.24 -1.88 18.20
CA GLU A 77 12.34 -2.68 19.44
C GLU A 77 13.54 -2.31 20.33
N GLY A 78 13.77 -0.99 20.50
CA GLY A 78 14.89 -0.47 21.29
C GLY A 78 16.24 -0.46 20.56
N ARG A 79 16.28 -0.78 19.26
CA ARG A 79 17.47 -0.67 18.41
C ARG A 79 17.31 0.45 17.40
N GLU A 80 18.37 1.22 17.21
CA GLU A 80 18.37 2.23 16.16
C GLU A 80 18.57 1.59 14.78
N GLU A 81 17.68 1.92 13.87
CA GLU A 81 17.71 1.47 12.47
C GLU A 81 17.68 2.69 11.54
N GLU A 82 18.68 2.80 10.69
CA GLU A 82 18.77 3.83 9.66
C GLU A 82 18.39 3.23 8.31
N ILE A 83 17.40 3.83 7.65
CA ILE A 83 17.02 3.49 6.28
C ILE A 83 17.32 4.69 5.40
N PHE A 84 18.09 4.46 4.36
CA PHE A 84 18.57 5.50 3.45
C PHE A 84 18.27 5.11 2.02
N CYS A 85 17.68 6.05 1.26
CA CYS A 85 17.48 5.92 -0.18
C CYS A 85 18.02 7.16 -0.90
N ALA A 86 18.89 6.92 -1.89
CA ALA A 86 19.33 7.95 -2.83
C ALA A 86 18.92 7.57 -4.25
N MET A 87 18.29 8.49 -4.94
CA MET A 87 17.87 8.38 -6.34
C MET A 87 18.60 9.43 -7.17
N ARG A 88 19.13 9.01 -8.31
CA ARG A 88 19.74 9.91 -9.31
C ARG A 88 19.12 9.63 -10.66
N ARG A 89 18.89 10.67 -11.45
CA ARG A 89 18.34 10.52 -12.82
C ARG A 89 19.18 9.55 -13.64
N ARG A 90 18.51 8.62 -14.33
CA ARG A 90 19.12 7.60 -15.20
C ARG A 90 20.08 6.62 -14.51
N GLN A 91 20.05 6.52 -13.19
CA GLN A 91 20.85 5.55 -12.44
C GLN A 91 19.95 4.66 -11.57
N ARG A 92 20.45 3.47 -11.23
CA ARG A 92 19.79 2.60 -10.24
C ARG A 92 19.82 3.30 -8.89
N LYS A 93 18.69 3.30 -8.19
CA LYS A 93 18.60 3.84 -6.83
C LYS A 93 19.46 3.02 -5.86
N GLN A 94 20.06 3.69 -4.91
CA GLN A 94 20.73 3.08 -3.79
C GLN A 94 19.77 3.00 -2.61
N PHE A 95 19.61 1.82 -2.04
CA PHE A 95 18.77 1.61 -0.86
C PHE A 95 19.57 0.85 0.19
N LYS A 96 19.72 1.45 1.39
CA LYS A 96 20.60 0.96 2.44
C LYS A 96 19.86 0.83 3.77
N ARG A 97 20.25 -0.18 4.54
CA ARG A 97 19.91 -0.34 5.95
C ARG A 97 21.20 -0.32 6.77
N ASN A 98 21.30 0.58 7.74
CA ASN A 98 22.50 0.73 8.59
C ASN A 98 23.79 0.81 7.75
N LYS A 99 23.77 1.66 6.71
CA LYS A 99 24.86 1.88 5.74
C LYS A 99 25.15 0.71 4.80
N LYS A 100 24.53 -0.47 4.99
CA LYS A 100 24.69 -1.64 4.11
C LYS A 100 23.63 -1.59 3.00
N GLU A 101 24.07 -1.66 1.75
CA GLU A 101 23.19 -1.70 0.58
C GLU A 101 22.51 -3.06 0.44
N TYR A 102 21.23 -3.06 0.02
CA TYR A 102 20.49 -4.29 -0.29
C TYR A 102 20.88 -4.83 -1.67
N ASP A 103 21.14 -6.13 -1.76
CA ASP A 103 21.31 -6.81 -3.05
C ASP A 103 19.98 -6.83 -3.82
N LYS A 104 18.89 -7.09 -3.12
CA LYS A 104 17.53 -7.11 -3.66
C LYS A 104 16.58 -6.31 -2.78
N LEU A 105 15.86 -5.37 -3.35
CA LEU A 105 14.88 -4.55 -2.62
C LEU A 105 13.74 -5.38 -1.97
N SER A 106 13.47 -6.58 -2.50
CA SER A 106 12.51 -7.51 -1.88
C SER A 106 12.90 -7.99 -0.47
N GLU A 107 14.18 -7.89 -0.11
CA GLU A 107 14.65 -8.21 1.24
C GLU A 107 14.17 -7.19 2.27
N HIS A 108 14.00 -5.93 1.84
CA HIS A 108 13.53 -4.83 2.67
C HIS A 108 12.03 -4.89 2.95
N ILE A 109 11.23 -5.35 1.99
CA ILE A 109 9.76 -5.37 2.10
C ILE A 109 9.32 -6.14 3.36
N GLY A 110 8.47 -5.53 4.19
CA GLY A 110 7.98 -6.09 5.46
C GLY A 110 8.87 -5.84 6.68
N LEU A 111 10.05 -5.19 6.51
CA LEU A 111 10.86 -4.74 7.64
C LEU A 111 10.15 -3.61 8.40
N LEU A 112 9.60 -2.66 7.66
CA LEU A 112 8.87 -1.51 8.19
C LEU A 112 7.39 -1.63 7.78
N PRO A 113 6.57 -2.41 8.51
CA PRO A 113 5.17 -2.56 8.15
C PRO A 113 4.44 -1.22 8.25
N LEU A 114 3.65 -0.93 7.21
CA LEU A 114 3.00 0.36 7.06
C LEU A 114 1.67 0.20 6.32
N VAL A 115 0.68 0.98 6.73
CA VAL A 115 -0.58 1.16 6.02
C VAL A 115 -0.78 2.63 5.72
N MET A 116 -1.12 2.93 4.48
CA MET A 116 -1.48 4.28 4.05
C MET A 116 -2.93 4.30 3.56
N VAL A 117 -3.67 5.30 4.01
CA VAL A 117 -5.00 5.68 3.51
C VAL A 117 -4.87 7.01 2.82
N SER A 118 -5.20 7.09 1.56
CA SER A 118 -5.10 8.34 0.78
C SER A 118 -6.25 8.49 -0.22
N PRO A 119 -6.50 9.69 -0.75
CA PRO A 119 -7.48 9.89 -1.82
C PRO A 119 -7.23 9.02 -3.06
N ALA A 120 -5.97 8.67 -3.36
CA ALA A 120 -5.60 7.81 -4.48
C ALA A 120 -6.14 6.37 -4.33
N ASP A 121 -6.40 5.92 -3.10
CA ASP A 121 -6.98 4.59 -2.85
C ASP A 121 -8.42 4.44 -3.39
N ALA A 122 -9.08 5.52 -3.83
CA ALA A 122 -10.37 5.45 -4.51
C ALA A 122 -10.35 4.51 -5.74
N ASP A 123 -9.18 4.31 -6.35
CA ASP A 123 -8.98 3.40 -7.46
C ASP A 123 -9.13 1.92 -7.07
N LEU A 124 -9.03 1.55 -5.79
CA LEU A 124 -9.40 0.20 -5.32
C LEU A 124 -10.86 -0.14 -5.63
N ILE A 125 -11.76 0.83 -5.48
CA ILE A 125 -13.19 0.62 -5.77
C ILE A 125 -13.49 0.87 -7.25
N ARG A 126 -12.99 1.98 -7.81
CA ARG A 126 -13.36 2.48 -9.15
C ARG A 126 -12.48 1.95 -10.27
N GLY A 127 -11.25 1.61 -9.95
CA GLY A 127 -10.24 1.16 -10.91
C GLY A 127 -10.38 -0.29 -11.34
N GLY A 128 -9.38 -0.76 -12.06
CA GLY A 128 -9.30 -2.13 -12.58
C GLY A 128 -9.01 -3.19 -11.50
N SER A 129 -9.07 -4.44 -11.92
CA SER A 129 -8.71 -5.59 -11.06
C SER A 129 -7.24 -5.62 -10.65
N ASP A 130 -6.37 -4.93 -11.39
CA ASP A 130 -4.95 -4.80 -11.08
C ASP A 130 -4.70 -4.04 -9.77
N GLU A 131 -5.47 -2.97 -9.46
CA GLU A 131 -5.39 -2.27 -8.18
C GLU A 131 -5.80 -3.17 -7.01
N ARG A 132 -6.86 -3.95 -7.17
CA ARG A 132 -7.33 -4.87 -6.14
C ARG A 132 -6.38 -6.03 -5.90
N ARG A 133 -5.78 -6.59 -6.96
CA ARG A 133 -4.70 -7.58 -6.81
C ARG A 133 -3.48 -7.00 -6.11
N ARG A 134 -3.10 -5.76 -6.47
CA ARG A 134 -1.98 -5.05 -5.82
C ARG A 134 -2.23 -4.86 -4.33
N PHE A 135 -3.47 -4.57 -3.93
CA PHE A 135 -3.86 -4.47 -2.52
C PHE A 135 -3.63 -5.79 -1.77
N LEU A 136 -4.09 -6.93 -2.32
CA LEU A 136 -3.84 -8.26 -1.73
C LEU A 136 -2.34 -8.55 -1.63
N ASP A 137 -1.62 -8.31 -2.72
CA ASP A 137 -0.18 -8.58 -2.81
C ASP A 137 0.62 -7.73 -1.80
N LEU A 138 0.21 -6.49 -1.58
CA LEU A 138 0.85 -5.59 -0.63
C LEU A 138 0.67 -6.06 0.82
N ILE A 139 -0.51 -6.57 1.17
CA ILE A 139 -0.77 -7.12 2.51
C ILE A 139 0.09 -8.35 2.74
N ILE A 140 0.04 -9.33 1.83
CA ILE A 140 0.73 -10.61 2.03
C ILE A 140 2.24 -10.42 1.99
N SER A 141 2.75 -9.62 1.06
CA SER A 141 4.20 -9.42 0.87
C SER A 141 4.90 -8.81 2.08
N GLN A 142 4.18 -8.07 2.93
CA GLN A 142 4.74 -7.51 4.15
C GLN A 142 5.01 -8.58 5.24
N GLN A 143 4.36 -9.76 5.16
CA GLN A 143 4.42 -10.79 6.19
C GLN A 143 4.96 -12.13 5.68
N ASP A 144 4.93 -12.37 4.38
CA ASP A 144 5.24 -13.67 3.77
C ASP A 144 6.31 -13.53 2.67
N LYS A 145 7.57 -13.76 3.02
CA LYS A 145 8.70 -13.73 2.07
C LYS A 145 8.60 -14.79 0.96
N PRO A 146 8.22 -16.06 1.25
CA PRO A 146 7.91 -17.06 0.22
C PRO A 146 6.87 -16.60 -0.80
N TYR A 147 5.80 -15.93 -0.33
CA TYR A 147 4.80 -15.34 -1.23
C TYR A 147 5.40 -14.29 -2.15
N LEU A 148 6.13 -13.31 -1.57
CA LEU A 148 6.78 -12.26 -2.36
C LEU A 148 7.74 -12.84 -3.41
N HIS A 149 8.50 -13.86 -3.03
CA HIS A 149 9.37 -14.58 -3.96
C HIS A 149 8.56 -15.23 -5.09
N ALA A 150 7.50 -15.98 -4.77
CA ALA A 150 6.64 -16.63 -5.76
C ALA A 150 6.00 -15.61 -6.72
N LEU A 151 5.51 -14.48 -6.19
CA LEU A 151 4.93 -13.40 -7.00
C LEU A 151 5.95 -12.79 -7.98
N ILE A 152 7.18 -12.56 -7.53
CA ILE A 152 8.28 -12.05 -8.39
C ILE A 152 8.60 -13.05 -9.50
N GLN A 153 8.75 -14.35 -9.17
CA GLN A 153 9.05 -15.38 -10.17
C GLN A 153 7.90 -15.58 -11.17
N TYR A 154 6.65 -15.56 -10.68
CA TYR A 154 5.49 -15.60 -11.54
C TYR A 154 5.47 -14.45 -12.54
N ASN A 155 5.66 -13.21 -12.07
CA ASN A 155 5.66 -12.04 -12.95
C ASN A 155 6.81 -12.07 -13.96
N LYS A 156 7.99 -12.60 -13.57
CA LYS A 156 9.13 -12.79 -14.49
C LYS A 156 8.80 -13.82 -15.58
N ALA A 157 8.25 -14.98 -15.22
CA ALA A 157 7.85 -16.01 -16.17
C ALA A 157 6.71 -15.50 -17.10
N LEU A 158 5.75 -14.74 -16.55
CA LEU A 158 4.66 -14.14 -17.34
C LEU A 158 5.20 -13.15 -18.38
N LEU A 159 6.15 -12.30 -17.98
CA LEU A 159 6.78 -11.37 -18.91
C LEU A 159 7.51 -12.10 -20.04
N GLN A 160 8.28 -13.14 -19.70
CA GLN A 160 9.00 -13.96 -20.68
C GLN A 160 8.05 -14.67 -21.64
N ARG A 161 6.97 -15.30 -21.12
CA ARG A 161 5.96 -15.94 -21.96
C ARG A 161 5.27 -14.95 -22.88
N ASN A 162 4.91 -13.77 -22.38
CA ASN A 162 4.32 -12.73 -23.21
C ASN A 162 5.28 -12.20 -24.29
N THR A 163 6.58 -12.18 -24.04
CA THR A 163 7.59 -11.87 -25.07
C THR A 163 7.59 -12.92 -26.16
N LEU A 164 7.65 -14.21 -25.81
CA LEU A 164 7.58 -15.32 -26.80
C LEU A 164 6.30 -15.26 -27.64
N LEU A 165 5.16 -14.95 -27.02
CA LEU A 165 3.87 -14.80 -27.72
C LEU A 165 3.88 -13.65 -28.73
N LYS A 166 4.45 -12.49 -28.36
CA LYS A 166 4.59 -11.32 -29.24
C LYS A 166 5.54 -11.59 -30.41
N ASP A 167 6.64 -12.29 -30.13
CA ASP A 167 7.65 -12.66 -31.14
C ASP A 167 7.20 -13.85 -32.01
N GLN A 168 5.96 -14.34 -31.80
CA GLN A 168 5.41 -15.50 -32.56
C GLN A 168 6.32 -16.74 -32.50
N SER A 169 7.04 -16.94 -31.39
CA SER A 169 7.95 -18.06 -31.21
C SER A 169 7.21 -19.42 -31.34
N MET A 170 7.83 -20.36 -32.04
CA MET A 170 7.34 -21.72 -32.19
C MET A 170 8.06 -22.73 -31.28
N ASP A 171 8.96 -22.27 -30.41
CA ASP A 171 9.71 -23.14 -29.52
C ASP A 171 8.82 -23.67 -28.39
N ALA A 172 8.31 -24.88 -28.55
CA ALA A 172 7.43 -25.53 -27.59
C ALA A 172 8.12 -25.76 -26.23
N SER A 173 9.42 -26.05 -26.21
CA SER A 173 10.16 -26.36 -24.99
C SER A 173 10.27 -25.15 -24.07
N LEU A 174 10.47 -23.96 -24.62
CA LEU A 174 10.48 -22.71 -23.84
C LEU A 174 9.10 -22.42 -23.23
N TYR A 175 8.02 -22.65 -23.97
CA TYR A 175 6.67 -22.49 -23.43
C TYR A 175 6.41 -23.48 -22.27
N GLU A 176 6.77 -24.75 -22.42
CA GLU A 176 6.57 -25.76 -21.39
C GLU A 176 7.25 -25.40 -20.08
N VAL A 177 8.50 -24.94 -20.13
CA VAL A 177 9.24 -24.50 -18.93
C VAL A 177 8.57 -23.29 -18.27
N LEU A 178 8.16 -22.30 -19.06
CA LEU A 178 7.51 -21.11 -18.52
C LEU A 178 6.11 -21.39 -17.97
N GLU A 179 5.34 -22.25 -18.64
CA GLU A 179 4.00 -22.66 -18.20
C GLU A 179 4.06 -23.49 -16.91
N MET A 180 5.06 -24.35 -16.76
CA MET A 180 5.33 -25.07 -15.50
C MET A 180 5.69 -24.10 -14.37
N GLN A 181 6.55 -23.10 -14.62
CA GLN A 181 6.89 -22.06 -13.64
C GLN A 181 5.67 -21.23 -13.25
N LEU A 182 4.85 -20.81 -14.23
CA LEU A 182 3.60 -20.10 -13.98
C LEU A 182 2.61 -20.92 -13.15
N GLY A 183 2.50 -22.22 -13.42
CA GLY A 183 1.67 -23.16 -12.66
C GLY A 183 2.13 -23.23 -11.21
N MET A 184 3.40 -23.55 -10.98
CA MET A 184 3.98 -23.70 -9.66
C MET A 184 3.88 -22.43 -8.80
N TYR A 185 4.33 -21.31 -9.32
CA TYR A 185 4.30 -20.04 -8.57
C TYR A 185 2.88 -19.47 -8.49
N GLY A 186 2.08 -19.65 -9.53
CA GLY A 186 0.68 -19.23 -9.56
C GLY A 186 -0.15 -19.92 -8.49
N GLN A 187 0.05 -21.22 -8.25
CA GLN A 187 -0.63 -21.96 -7.20
C GLN A 187 -0.33 -21.41 -5.81
N ILE A 188 0.95 -21.12 -5.51
CA ILE A 188 1.35 -20.52 -4.23
C ILE A 188 0.65 -19.17 -4.01
N VAL A 189 0.62 -18.33 -5.04
CA VAL A 189 -0.02 -16.99 -4.95
C VAL A 189 -1.52 -17.13 -4.78
N TYR A 190 -2.17 -18.01 -5.53
CA TYR A 190 -3.61 -18.28 -5.44
C TYR A 190 -4.03 -18.69 -4.02
N GLU A 191 -3.39 -19.72 -3.47
CA GLU A 191 -3.70 -20.22 -2.14
C GLU A 191 -3.57 -19.16 -1.05
N LYS A 192 -2.50 -18.38 -1.12
CA LYS A 192 -2.25 -17.31 -0.15
C LYS A 192 -3.24 -16.15 -0.26
N ARG A 193 -3.63 -15.76 -1.48
CA ARG A 193 -4.66 -14.73 -1.68
C ARG A 193 -6.04 -15.21 -1.20
N LYS A 194 -6.42 -16.47 -1.53
CA LYS A 194 -7.66 -17.08 -1.05
C LYS A 194 -7.71 -17.06 0.48
N LYS A 195 -6.66 -17.59 1.11
CA LYS A 195 -6.54 -17.62 2.57
C LYS A 195 -6.56 -16.22 3.19
N LEU A 196 -5.90 -15.23 2.58
CA LEU A 196 -5.97 -13.85 3.05
C LEU A 196 -7.42 -13.35 3.06
N VAL A 197 -8.16 -13.51 1.96
CA VAL A 197 -9.53 -12.98 1.85
C VAL A 197 -10.45 -13.64 2.87
N GLU A 198 -10.34 -14.96 3.09
CA GLU A 198 -11.09 -15.69 4.12
C GLU A 198 -10.83 -15.13 5.53
N ASP A 199 -9.56 -14.91 5.89
CA ASP A 199 -9.17 -14.44 7.23
C ASP A 199 -9.41 -12.93 7.43
N PHE A 200 -9.38 -12.16 6.36
CA PHE A 200 -9.46 -10.71 6.37
C PHE A 200 -10.90 -10.18 6.37
N THR A 201 -11.82 -10.86 5.68
CA THR A 201 -13.21 -10.42 5.52
C THR A 201 -13.93 -10.19 6.86
N PRO A 202 -13.82 -11.06 7.88
CA PRO A 202 -14.44 -10.81 9.18
C PRO A 202 -13.93 -9.55 9.87
N ILE A 203 -12.62 -9.28 9.80
CA ILE A 203 -12.00 -8.07 10.38
C ILE A 203 -12.51 -6.83 9.65
N PHE A 204 -12.57 -6.88 8.33
CA PHE A 204 -13.09 -5.78 7.52
C PHE A 204 -14.55 -5.46 7.86
N ASN A 205 -15.41 -6.48 8.00
CA ASN A 205 -16.81 -6.31 8.38
C ASN A 205 -16.96 -5.63 9.75
N GLU A 206 -16.15 -6.01 10.74
CA GLU A 206 -16.14 -5.40 12.07
C GLU A 206 -15.80 -3.89 11.98
N TYR A 207 -14.74 -3.52 11.28
CA TYR A 207 -14.35 -2.11 11.11
C TYR A 207 -15.41 -1.31 10.34
N TYR A 208 -15.99 -1.89 9.29
CA TYR A 208 -17.03 -1.22 8.52
C TYR A 208 -18.27 -0.93 9.38
N GLN A 209 -18.76 -1.92 10.13
CA GLN A 209 -19.90 -1.76 11.03
C GLN A 209 -19.62 -0.72 12.11
N THR A 210 -18.43 -0.72 12.69
CA THR A 210 -18.03 0.26 13.71
C THR A 210 -18.08 1.70 13.18
N ILE A 211 -17.58 1.93 11.94
CA ILE A 211 -17.55 3.27 11.36
C ILE A 211 -18.94 3.69 10.83
N CYS A 212 -19.67 2.76 10.21
CA CYS A 212 -20.93 3.07 9.55
C CYS A 212 -22.10 3.17 10.55
N GLY A 213 -22.03 2.47 11.68
CA GLY A 213 -23.11 2.43 12.68
C GLY A 213 -24.45 1.85 12.15
N SER A 214 -24.42 1.22 10.97
CA SER A 214 -25.60 0.69 10.28
C SER A 214 -25.47 -0.80 10.01
N ALA A 215 -26.62 -1.46 9.74
CA ALA A 215 -26.69 -2.87 9.38
C ALA A 215 -26.38 -3.14 7.90
N GLU A 216 -25.62 -2.27 7.22
CA GLU A 216 -25.19 -2.47 5.84
C GLU A 216 -24.25 -3.69 5.77
N GLU A 217 -24.59 -4.64 4.92
CA GLU A 217 -23.77 -5.82 4.67
C GLU A 217 -22.69 -5.50 3.64
N VAL A 218 -21.41 -5.78 3.98
CA VAL A 218 -20.29 -5.65 3.06
C VAL A 218 -19.59 -6.98 2.90
N GLY A 219 -18.94 -7.19 1.74
CA GLY A 219 -18.26 -8.44 1.46
C GLY A 219 -17.04 -8.29 0.55
N LEU A 220 -16.15 -9.27 0.65
CA LEU A 220 -14.98 -9.46 -0.21
C LEU A 220 -15.01 -10.88 -0.77
N HIS A 221 -14.98 -11.00 -2.10
CA HIS A 221 -15.01 -12.31 -2.77
C HIS A 221 -13.82 -12.42 -3.73
N TYR A 222 -12.96 -13.40 -3.48
CA TYR A 222 -11.82 -13.68 -4.34
C TYR A 222 -12.23 -14.65 -5.44
N ILE A 223 -12.05 -14.23 -6.69
CA ILE A 223 -12.40 -15.00 -7.89
C ILE A 223 -11.13 -15.29 -8.66
N SER A 224 -10.85 -16.55 -8.90
CA SER A 224 -9.69 -17.03 -9.66
C SER A 224 -10.05 -18.15 -10.60
N GLN A 225 -9.37 -18.19 -11.74
CA GLN A 225 -9.48 -19.32 -12.67
C GLN A 225 -8.79 -20.60 -12.17
N LEU A 226 -7.99 -20.51 -11.10
CA LEU A 226 -7.28 -21.64 -10.49
C LEU A 226 -8.16 -22.43 -9.52
N GLU A 227 -9.38 -21.98 -9.27
CA GLU A 227 -10.32 -22.68 -8.39
C GLU A 227 -10.76 -24.04 -8.97
N GLU A 228 -10.88 -24.13 -10.31
CA GLU A 228 -11.43 -25.31 -11.00
C GLU A 228 -10.36 -26.10 -11.77
N THR A 229 -9.21 -25.51 -12.10
CA THR A 229 -8.25 -26.13 -13.03
C THR A 229 -6.80 -25.79 -12.71
N GLU A 230 -5.92 -26.77 -12.94
CA GLU A 230 -4.47 -26.57 -12.89
C GLU A 230 -4.01 -25.58 -13.99
N LEU A 231 -3.21 -24.59 -13.60
CA LEU A 231 -2.82 -23.49 -14.50
C LEU A 231 -1.92 -23.96 -15.65
N ALA A 232 -0.94 -24.85 -15.40
CA ALA A 232 0.02 -25.26 -16.42
C ALA A 232 -0.69 -25.94 -17.61
N GLY A 233 -1.60 -26.88 -17.34
CA GLY A 233 -2.41 -27.53 -18.36
C GLY A 233 -3.30 -26.55 -19.14
N LYS A 234 -3.91 -25.60 -18.43
CA LYS A 234 -4.75 -24.55 -19.04
C LYS A 234 -3.94 -23.65 -19.98
N LEU A 235 -2.72 -23.27 -19.60
CA LEU A 235 -1.82 -22.46 -20.41
C LEU A 235 -1.38 -23.21 -21.69
N ALA A 236 -1.05 -24.50 -21.57
CA ALA A 236 -0.71 -25.33 -22.72
C ALA A 236 -1.88 -25.40 -23.73
N MET A 237 -3.11 -25.60 -23.24
CA MET A 237 -4.31 -25.65 -24.08
C MET A 237 -4.64 -24.30 -24.73
N SER A 238 -4.36 -23.18 -24.06
CA SER A 238 -4.64 -21.84 -24.58
C SER A 238 -3.53 -21.26 -25.45
N ARG A 239 -2.41 -21.96 -25.67
CA ARG A 239 -1.19 -21.43 -26.32
C ARG A 239 -1.46 -20.82 -27.69
N GLU A 240 -2.22 -21.49 -28.56
CA GLU A 240 -2.56 -20.98 -29.88
C GLU A 240 -3.40 -19.69 -29.82
N ARG A 241 -4.38 -19.67 -28.93
CA ARG A 241 -5.19 -18.48 -28.68
C ARG A 241 -4.33 -17.31 -28.16
N ASP A 242 -3.47 -17.59 -27.17
CA ASP A 242 -2.60 -16.59 -26.56
C ASP A 242 -1.59 -16.03 -27.58
N ARG A 243 -1.15 -16.86 -28.55
CA ARG A 243 -0.27 -16.43 -29.65
C ARG A 243 -0.99 -15.44 -30.56
N ILE A 244 -2.26 -15.68 -30.89
CA ILE A 244 -3.08 -14.74 -31.68
C ILE A 244 -3.28 -13.42 -30.91
N LEU A 245 -3.52 -13.49 -29.59
CA LEU A 245 -3.72 -12.32 -28.74
C LEU A 245 -2.43 -11.56 -28.43
N GLY A 246 -1.25 -12.19 -28.51
CA GLY A 246 0.04 -11.64 -28.13
C GLY A 246 0.24 -11.51 -26.61
N TYR A 247 -0.60 -12.14 -25.78
CA TYR A 247 -0.48 -12.13 -24.31
C TYR A 247 -1.14 -13.35 -23.68
N THR A 248 -0.73 -13.65 -22.45
CA THR A 248 -1.27 -14.75 -21.63
C THR A 248 -2.68 -14.42 -21.13
N SER A 249 -3.67 -15.22 -21.50
CA SER A 249 -5.08 -14.96 -21.20
C SER A 249 -5.57 -15.60 -19.89
N SER A 250 -4.79 -16.49 -19.27
CA SER A 250 -5.17 -17.22 -18.05
C SER A 250 -4.10 -17.13 -16.96
N GLY A 251 -4.51 -17.12 -15.70
CA GLY A 251 -3.62 -17.14 -14.53
C GLY A 251 -3.94 -16.07 -13.49
N ILE A 252 -3.17 -16.03 -12.40
CA ILE A 252 -3.41 -15.16 -11.23
C ILE A 252 -3.38 -13.66 -11.54
N HIS A 253 -2.81 -13.25 -12.66
CA HIS A 253 -2.84 -11.88 -13.17
C HIS A 253 -4.21 -11.49 -13.76
N LYS A 254 -5.16 -12.44 -13.84
CA LYS A 254 -6.55 -12.23 -14.24
C LYS A 254 -7.53 -12.34 -13.07
N ASP A 255 -7.04 -12.67 -11.87
CA ASP A 255 -7.89 -12.78 -10.69
C ASP A 255 -8.59 -11.47 -10.34
N GLU A 256 -9.73 -11.57 -9.68
CA GLU A 256 -10.52 -10.45 -9.23
C GLU A 256 -10.80 -10.55 -7.72
N LEU A 257 -10.83 -9.41 -7.05
CA LEU A 257 -11.40 -9.26 -5.72
C LEU A 257 -12.68 -8.44 -5.85
N GLU A 258 -13.82 -9.11 -5.84
CA GLU A 258 -15.11 -8.42 -5.83
C GLU A 258 -15.38 -7.82 -4.44
N MET A 259 -15.71 -6.54 -4.44
CA MET A 259 -16.06 -5.75 -3.26
C MET A 259 -17.54 -5.45 -3.33
N THR A 260 -18.32 -5.89 -2.32
CA THR A 260 -19.78 -5.80 -2.34
C THR A 260 -20.33 -4.96 -1.20
N LEU A 261 -21.50 -4.34 -1.45
CA LEU A 261 -22.35 -3.63 -0.51
C LEU A 261 -23.80 -4.07 -0.76
N GLY A 262 -24.45 -4.66 0.25
CA GLY A 262 -25.80 -5.21 0.11
C GLY A 262 -25.90 -6.29 -0.98
N GLY A 263 -24.85 -7.10 -1.16
CA GLY A 263 -24.78 -8.15 -2.20
C GLY A 263 -24.48 -7.65 -3.62
N TYR A 264 -24.36 -6.32 -3.85
CA TYR A 264 -24.05 -5.74 -5.16
C TYR A 264 -22.63 -5.17 -5.19
N LEU A 265 -21.99 -5.14 -6.36
CA LEU A 265 -20.67 -4.53 -6.52
C LEU A 265 -20.71 -3.05 -6.07
N ILE A 266 -19.91 -2.72 -5.04
CA ILE A 266 -19.92 -1.36 -4.46
C ILE A 266 -19.62 -0.27 -5.49
N ARG A 267 -18.79 -0.54 -6.49
CA ARG A 267 -18.51 0.42 -7.59
C ARG A 267 -19.73 0.84 -8.39
N ARG A 268 -20.84 0.07 -8.33
CA ARG A 268 -22.07 0.34 -9.07
C ARG A 268 -23.13 1.02 -8.20
N VAL A 269 -23.19 0.69 -6.91
CA VAL A 269 -24.27 1.09 -6.01
C VAL A 269 -23.85 2.08 -4.93
N GLY A 270 -22.56 2.13 -4.60
CA GLY A 270 -22.05 2.92 -3.48
C GLY A 270 -22.10 4.42 -3.73
N SER A 271 -22.68 5.18 -2.80
CA SER A 271 -22.56 6.63 -2.73
C SER A 271 -21.10 7.05 -2.46
N GLN A 272 -20.77 8.33 -2.63
CA GLN A 272 -19.41 8.82 -2.35
C GLN A 272 -18.99 8.58 -0.89
N GLY A 273 -19.90 8.82 0.06
CA GLY A 273 -19.66 8.58 1.47
C GLY A 273 -19.49 7.11 1.79
N GLN A 274 -20.34 6.22 1.23
CA GLN A 274 -20.21 4.77 1.38
C GLN A 274 -18.88 4.24 0.83
N ASN A 275 -18.49 4.67 -0.38
CA ASN A 275 -17.21 4.29 -0.98
C ASN A 275 -16.03 4.70 -0.09
N LYS A 276 -16.08 5.91 0.48
CA LYS A 276 -15.00 6.40 1.35
C LYS A 276 -14.96 5.65 2.69
N THR A 277 -16.13 5.41 3.31
CA THR A 277 -16.24 4.59 4.53
C THR A 277 -15.71 3.18 4.29
N TYR A 278 -16.08 2.57 3.16
CA TYR A 278 -15.62 1.23 2.77
C TYR A 278 -14.09 1.18 2.66
N LEU A 279 -13.48 2.18 2.00
CA LEU A 279 -12.03 2.29 1.86
C LEU A 279 -11.32 2.45 3.20
N ILE A 280 -11.81 3.36 4.05
CA ILE A 280 -11.20 3.58 5.37
C ILE A 280 -11.30 2.32 6.22
N ALA A 281 -12.48 1.69 6.27
CA ALA A 281 -12.68 0.42 6.99
C ALA A 281 -11.75 -0.67 6.46
N LEU A 282 -11.61 -0.81 5.13
CA LEU A 282 -10.72 -1.77 4.49
C LEU A 282 -9.25 -1.55 4.90
N LYS A 283 -8.80 -0.31 4.98
CA LYS A 283 -7.43 0.04 5.34
C LYS A 283 -7.16 -0.08 6.84
N LEU A 284 -8.12 0.27 7.70
CA LEU A 284 -7.98 0.05 9.14
C LEU A 284 -8.02 -1.45 9.47
N ALA A 285 -8.84 -2.22 8.77
CA ALA A 285 -8.80 -3.69 8.85
C ALA A 285 -7.44 -4.25 8.37
N GLN A 286 -6.85 -3.68 7.31
CA GLN A 286 -5.49 -4.02 6.87
C GLN A 286 -4.47 -3.79 7.98
N PHE A 287 -4.56 -2.65 8.68
CA PHE A 287 -3.70 -2.36 9.81
C PHE A 287 -3.87 -3.41 10.92
N ALA A 288 -5.11 -3.69 11.34
CA ALA A 288 -5.40 -4.67 12.37
C ALA A 288 -4.90 -6.08 12.00
N PHE A 289 -5.11 -6.48 10.75
CA PHE A 289 -4.63 -7.76 10.23
C PHE A 289 -3.10 -7.87 10.29
N LEU A 290 -2.39 -6.84 9.83
CA LEU A 290 -0.93 -6.80 9.88
C LEU A 290 -0.41 -6.76 11.33
N ASN A 291 -1.05 -5.99 12.20
CA ASN A 291 -0.66 -5.88 13.61
C ASN A 291 -0.84 -7.21 14.37
N LYS A 292 -1.93 -7.93 14.10
CA LYS A 292 -2.21 -9.23 14.75
C LYS A 292 -1.22 -10.33 14.36
N ARG A 293 -0.68 -10.29 13.16
CA ARG A 293 0.19 -11.33 12.58
C ARG A 293 1.65 -10.93 12.50
N GLY A 294 1.94 -9.64 12.61
CA GLY A 294 3.30 -9.09 12.52
C GLY A 294 4.07 -9.19 13.84
N GLN A 295 5.38 -9.05 13.74
CA GLN A 295 6.26 -8.94 14.91
C GLN A 295 6.25 -7.52 15.50
N THR A 296 5.99 -6.52 14.66
CA THR A 296 5.98 -5.10 15.06
C THR A 296 4.68 -4.44 14.62
N THR A 297 4.20 -3.48 15.42
CA THR A 297 3.05 -2.66 15.08
C THR A 297 3.33 -1.80 13.85
N PRO A 298 2.45 -1.81 12.82
CA PRO A 298 2.62 -0.99 11.63
C PRO A 298 2.56 0.51 11.93
N ILE A 299 3.15 1.32 11.05
CA ILE A 299 2.91 2.76 10.98
C ILE A 299 1.61 3.00 10.21
N LEU A 300 0.76 3.93 10.68
CA LEU A 300 -0.46 4.33 10.00
C LEU A 300 -0.31 5.74 9.42
N LEU A 301 -0.48 5.87 8.11
CA LEU A 301 -0.50 7.14 7.39
C LEU A 301 -1.92 7.45 6.92
N LEU A 302 -2.46 8.60 7.32
CA LEU A 302 -3.83 9.04 7.01
C LEU A 302 -3.77 10.37 6.26
N ASP A 303 -3.96 10.32 4.94
CA ASP A 303 -3.86 11.49 4.07
C ASP A 303 -5.25 12.00 3.69
N ASP A 304 -5.61 13.17 4.21
CA ASP A 304 -6.84 13.92 3.86
C ASP A 304 -8.14 13.06 3.96
N ILE A 305 -8.22 12.26 5.05
CA ILE A 305 -9.26 11.23 5.17
C ILE A 305 -10.63 11.75 5.55
N PHE A 306 -10.75 12.94 6.13
CA PHE A 306 -12.03 13.44 6.67
C PHE A 306 -12.90 14.16 5.63
N ASP A 307 -12.34 14.54 4.47
CA ASP A 307 -13.10 15.15 3.38
C ASP A 307 -14.29 14.27 2.95
N LYS A 308 -15.48 14.86 2.75
CA LYS A 308 -16.73 14.21 2.29
C LYS A 308 -17.29 13.11 3.21
N LEU A 309 -16.89 13.05 4.47
CA LEU A 309 -17.54 12.26 5.50
C LEU A 309 -18.49 13.12 6.32
N ASP A 310 -19.57 12.51 6.82
CA ASP A 310 -20.42 13.13 7.83
C ASP A 310 -19.76 13.13 9.21
N ALA A 311 -20.23 14.01 10.10
CA ALA A 311 -19.64 14.20 11.43
C ALA A 311 -19.63 12.92 12.29
N SER A 312 -20.65 12.08 12.17
CA SER A 312 -20.75 10.82 12.93
C SER A 312 -19.63 9.84 12.55
N ARG A 313 -19.37 9.69 11.24
CA ARG A 313 -18.29 8.82 10.74
C ARG A 313 -16.91 9.35 11.12
N VAL A 314 -16.73 10.68 11.03
CA VAL A 314 -15.48 11.33 11.48
C VAL A 314 -15.24 11.03 12.95
N GLU A 315 -16.24 11.19 13.82
CA GLU A 315 -16.14 10.90 15.25
C GLU A 315 -15.76 9.44 15.52
N GLN A 316 -16.38 8.48 14.81
CA GLN A 316 -16.04 7.07 14.97
C GLN A 316 -14.60 6.75 14.51
N ILE A 317 -14.15 7.35 13.42
CA ILE A 317 -12.75 7.17 12.96
C ILE A 317 -11.77 7.78 13.97
N ILE A 318 -12.06 8.98 14.48
CA ILE A 318 -11.23 9.62 15.51
C ILE A 318 -11.14 8.73 16.74
N LYS A 319 -12.28 8.22 17.23
CA LYS A 319 -12.33 7.32 18.38
C LYS A 319 -11.48 6.06 18.15
N LEU A 320 -11.66 5.39 17.01
CA LEU A 320 -10.89 4.20 16.65
C LEU A 320 -9.38 4.47 16.63
N VAL A 321 -8.97 5.57 16.00
CA VAL A 321 -7.55 5.93 15.83
C VAL A 321 -6.92 6.38 17.16
N SER A 322 -7.72 6.96 18.06
CA SER A 322 -7.26 7.39 19.41
C SER A 322 -7.12 6.23 20.40
N GLU A 323 -7.69 5.07 20.11
CA GLU A 323 -7.54 3.88 20.97
C GLU A 323 -6.09 3.35 20.90
N ASN A 324 -5.63 2.75 22.01
CA ASN A 324 -4.23 2.29 22.17
C ASN A 324 -3.80 1.14 21.25
N GLY A 325 -4.65 0.69 20.34
CA GLY A 325 -4.38 -0.40 19.39
C GLY A 325 -3.50 0.00 18.20
N PHE A 326 -3.41 1.31 17.90
CA PHE A 326 -2.60 1.83 16.80
C PHE A 326 -1.21 2.23 17.28
N GLY A 327 -0.19 1.96 16.48
CA GLY A 327 1.19 2.37 16.74
C GLY A 327 1.41 3.87 16.51
N GLN A 328 2.47 4.21 15.77
CA GLN A 328 2.70 5.60 15.38
C GLN A 328 1.80 5.98 14.21
N ILE A 329 1.16 7.15 14.31
CA ILE A 329 0.18 7.65 13.34
C ILE A 329 0.66 8.99 12.77
N PHE A 330 0.47 9.16 11.47
CA PHE A 330 0.73 10.41 10.75
C PHE A 330 -0.56 10.80 10.04
N ILE A 331 -1.07 12.00 10.32
CA ILE A 331 -2.32 12.52 9.76
C ILE A 331 -2.06 13.83 9.05
N THR A 332 -2.61 13.98 7.85
CA THR A 332 -2.66 15.26 7.14
C THR A 332 -4.10 15.74 7.04
N ASP A 333 -4.32 17.02 7.18
CA ASP A 333 -5.61 17.66 6.91
C ASP A 333 -5.43 19.12 6.48
N THR A 334 -6.42 19.65 5.78
CA THR A 334 -6.56 21.07 5.46
C THR A 334 -7.41 21.81 6.50
N ASN A 335 -8.26 21.08 7.23
CA ASN A 335 -9.14 21.62 8.25
C ASN A 335 -8.60 21.34 9.64
N ARG A 336 -8.06 22.39 10.29
CA ARG A 336 -7.52 22.31 11.64
C ARG A 336 -8.52 21.77 12.68
N LYS A 337 -9.83 22.03 12.50
CA LYS A 337 -10.86 21.60 13.47
C LYS A 337 -10.84 20.10 13.74
N TYR A 338 -10.73 19.26 12.72
CA TYR A 338 -10.67 17.79 12.91
C TYR A 338 -9.37 17.37 13.61
N LEU A 339 -8.26 18.02 13.29
CA LEU A 339 -7.00 17.75 13.97
C LEU A 339 -7.09 18.13 15.46
N ASP A 340 -7.66 19.30 15.77
CA ASP A 340 -7.85 19.74 17.16
C ASP A 340 -8.76 18.76 17.94
N GLU A 341 -9.83 18.24 17.34
CA GLU A 341 -10.68 17.20 17.95
C GLU A 341 -9.91 15.90 18.25
N ILE A 342 -9.03 15.46 17.35
CA ILE A 342 -8.15 14.31 17.56
C ILE A 342 -7.16 14.59 18.70
N LEU A 343 -6.53 15.77 18.69
CA LEU A 343 -5.52 16.14 19.68
C LEU A 343 -6.10 16.23 21.08
N LEU A 344 -7.33 16.74 21.21
CA LEU A 344 -8.06 16.76 22.48
C LEU A 344 -8.36 15.35 23.05
N ALA A 345 -8.51 14.36 22.18
CA ALA A 345 -8.70 12.97 22.56
C ALA A 345 -7.40 12.26 22.97
N MET A 346 -6.24 12.81 22.61
CA MET A 346 -4.91 12.26 22.82
C MET A 346 -4.20 13.01 23.96
N ASN A 347 -4.07 12.42 25.14
CA ASN A 347 -3.40 13.00 26.33
C ASN A 347 -1.92 13.39 26.05
N HIS A 348 -1.66 14.48 25.35
CA HIS A 348 -0.34 15.14 25.13
C HIS A 348 0.75 14.36 24.38
N ASP A 349 0.50 13.18 23.82
CA ASP A 349 1.47 12.39 23.04
C ASP A 349 1.41 12.71 21.53
N TYR A 350 1.47 14.00 21.14
CA TYR A 350 1.40 14.40 19.75
C TYR A 350 2.45 15.47 19.37
N ALA A 351 2.66 15.60 18.06
CA ALA A 351 3.37 16.74 17.47
C ALA A 351 2.54 17.35 16.33
N LEU A 352 2.46 18.68 16.30
CA LEU A 352 1.75 19.42 15.26
C LEU A 352 2.76 20.15 14.37
N PHE A 353 2.57 20.03 13.06
CA PHE A 353 3.44 20.63 12.06
C PHE A 353 2.64 21.45 11.05
N ARG A 354 3.16 22.62 10.70
CA ARG A 354 2.68 23.41 9.56
C ARG A 354 3.49 23.04 8.33
N VAL A 355 2.79 22.78 7.23
CA VAL A 355 3.42 22.50 5.94
C VAL A 355 3.10 23.61 4.96
N GLU A 356 4.13 24.28 4.45
CA GLU A 356 4.01 25.41 3.53
C GLU A 356 5.12 25.34 2.46
N CYS A 357 4.73 25.28 1.19
CA CYS A 357 5.66 25.21 0.05
C CYS A 357 6.75 24.12 0.15
N GLY A 358 6.43 22.97 0.73
CA GLY A 358 7.38 21.87 0.94
C GLY A 358 8.24 21.97 2.20
N GLU A 359 8.16 23.05 2.94
CA GLU A 359 8.79 23.22 4.25
C GLU A 359 7.87 22.69 5.36
N VAL A 360 8.44 22.01 6.35
CA VAL A 360 7.72 21.44 7.50
C VAL A 360 8.27 22.09 8.76
N GLN A 361 7.43 22.83 9.46
CA GLN A 361 7.80 23.56 10.66
C GLN A 361 6.98 23.05 11.86
N PRO A 362 7.61 22.74 13.01
CA PRO A 362 6.87 22.42 14.22
C PRO A 362 6.05 23.64 14.66
N MET A 363 4.85 23.39 15.16
CA MET A 363 4.00 24.41 15.77
C MET A 363 4.07 24.23 17.28
N GLU A 364 4.30 25.32 17.99
CA GLU A 364 4.09 25.39 19.44
C GLU A 364 2.58 25.46 19.72
N GLU A 365 2.15 24.90 20.85
CA GLU A 365 0.74 24.89 21.32
C GLU A 365 0.14 26.29 21.48
#